data_53e5b86f548c6a901c64a957070d57e3
#
_entry.id   53e5b86f548c6a901c64a957070d57e3
#
_cell.length_a   1.000
_cell.length_b   1.000
_cell.length_c   1.000
_cell.angle_alpha   90.00
_cell.angle_beta   90.00
_cell.angle_gamma   90.00
#
_symmetry.space_group_name_H-M   'P 1'
#
loop_
_entity.id
_entity.type
_entity.pdbx_description
1 polymer ?
#
loop_
_entity_poly.entity_id
_entity_poly.type
_entity_poly.pdbx_seq_one_letter_code
_entity_poly.pdbx_strand_id
1 'polypeptide(L)'
;MSGKVLTSIFDASVQLSSLQRYSMTKLVNPESVLEHQGSVAMMGVMLGIKLNSFGEDFDIGMIALKSSLHDIDEIGTGDIPRPTKYAKDSITQDLNNLAKESVLDIFDSIGIEDAYDIWDTSKAGRNGKIVGLCDGLAVLCKVWQETCLFGNKVIIGHAGPVQEMLEKKFSDVIAECKTEEGTVFIASLMVEANLIIESINSDKA
;
A
#
# COMPACT_ATOMS: atom_id res chain seq x y z
N MET A 1 -4.73 -30.22 -16.43
CA MET A 1 -4.69 -29.31 -15.28
C MET A 1 -5.59 -28.06 -15.38
N SER A 2 -6.59 -28.00 -16.26
CA SER A 2 -7.37 -26.76 -16.51
C SER A 2 -8.60 -26.55 -15.60
N GLY A 3 -8.80 -27.34 -14.55
CA GLY A 3 -10.02 -27.26 -13.72
C GLY A 3 -9.89 -26.46 -12.41
N LYS A 4 -8.71 -25.92 -12.10
CA LYS A 4 -8.47 -25.27 -10.80
C LYS A 4 -8.10 -23.78 -10.87
N VAL A 5 -7.69 -23.25 -12.03
CA VAL A 5 -7.21 -21.85 -12.17
C VAL A 5 -8.26 -20.85 -11.67
N LEU A 6 -9.51 -20.97 -12.13
CA LEU A 6 -10.58 -20.05 -11.73
C LEU A 6 -10.86 -20.15 -10.21
N THR A 7 -10.82 -21.37 -9.66
CA THR A 7 -10.98 -21.59 -8.23
C THR A 7 -9.83 -20.94 -7.44
N SER A 8 -8.58 -21.09 -7.88
CA SER A 8 -7.43 -20.44 -7.23
C SER A 8 -7.54 -18.92 -7.26
N ILE A 9 -8.00 -18.33 -8.38
CA ILE A 9 -8.25 -16.87 -8.46
C ILE A 9 -9.35 -16.47 -7.47
N PHE A 10 -10.45 -17.24 -7.38
CA PHE A 10 -11.51 -16.94 -6.43
C PHE A 10 -11.04 -17.08 -4.99
N ASP A 11 -10.27 -18.13 -4.68
CA ASP A 11 -9.73 -18.36 -3.33
C ASP A 11 -8.83 -17.21 -2.91
N ALA A 12 -7.92 -16.73 -3.75
CA ALA A 12 -7.08 -15.58 -3.47
C ALA A 12 -7.92 -14.31 -3.20
N SER A 13 -8.92 -14.04 -4.05
CA SER A 13 -9.81 -12.88 -3.88
C SER A 13 -10.62 -12.96 -2.58
N VAL A 14 -11.18 -14.13 -2.25
CA VAL A 14 -11.96 -14.35 -1.03
C VAL A 14 -11.07 -14.21 0.21
N GLN A 15 -9.86 -14.77 0.20
CA GLN A 15 -8.93 -14.67 1.31
C GLN A 15 -8.54 -13.21 1.58
N LEU A 16 -8.10 -12.46 0.55
CA LEU A 16 -7.76 -11.03 0.69
C LEU A 16 -8.94 -10.17 1.18
N SER A 17 -10.16 -10.48 0.73
CA SER A 17 -11.37 -9.78 1.20
C SER A 17 -11.74 -10.10 2.64
N SER A 18 -11.31 -11.25 3.15
CA SER A 18 -11.59 -11.72 4.52
C SER A 18 -10.52 -11.27 5.52
N LEU A 19 -9.30 -10.98 5.06
CA LEU A 19 -8.22 -10.48 5.90
C LEU A 19 -8.48 -9.03 6.28
N GLN A 20 -8.62 -8.78 7.58
CA GLN A 20 -8.88 -7.45 8.11
C GLN A 20 -7.57 -6.78 8.52
N ARG A 21 -7.36 -5.56 8.00
CA ARG A 21 -6.27 -4.69 8.43
C ARG A 21 -6.54 -4.11 9.81
N TYR A 22 -5.49 -3.70 10.49
CA TYR A 22 -5.57 -3.13 11.84
C TYR A 22 -6.23 -4.08 12.86
N SER A 23 -5.96 -5.39 12.76
CA SER A 23 -6.58 -6.44 13.58
C SER A 23 -6.49 -6.19 15.11
N MET A 24 -5.53 -5.36 15.57
CA MET A 24 -5.36 -4.96 16.96
C MET A 24 -5.97 -3.58 17.30
N THR A 25 -6.62 -2.92 16.36
CA THR A 25 -7.21 -1.57 16.53
C THR A 25 -8.70 -1.63 16.22
N LYS A 26 -9.54 -1.17 17.16
CA LYS A 26 -10.99 -1.13 16.93
C LYS A 26 -11.32 -0.01 15.94
N LEU A 27 -11.74 -0.38 14.73
CA LEU A 27 -12.23 0.54 13.71
C LEU A 27 -13.75 0.64 13.74
N VAL A 28 -14.27 1.81 13.33
CA VAL A 28 -15.72 2.01 13.07
C VAL A 28 -16.06 1.44 11.69
N ASN A 29 -15.18 1.65 10.72
CA ASN A 29 -15.29 1.09 9.38
C ASN A 29 -14.11 0.13 9.13
N PRO A 30 -14.27 -1.20 9.34
CA PRO A 30 -13.21 -2.16 9.05
C PRO A 30 -12.75 -2.06 7.59
N GLU A 31 -11.50 -2.42 7.34
CA GLU A 31 -10.90 -2.43 6.01
C GLU A 31 -10.22 -3.77 5.76
N SER A 32 -10.57 -4.42 4.66
CA SER A 32 -9.89 -5.63 4.21
C SER A 32 -8.60 -5.30 3.44
N VAL A 33 -7.71 -6.29 3.32
CA VAL A 33 -6.51 -6.15 2.48
C VAL A 33 -6.88 -5.87 1.03
N LEU A 34 -7.92 -6.51 0.50
CA LEU A 34 -8.39 -6.27 -0.86
C LEU A 34 -8.91 -4.83 -1.08
N GLU A 35 -9.65 -4.27 -0.11
CA GLU A 35 -10.10 -2.86 -0.19
C GLU A 35 -8.92 -1.90 -0.15
N HIS A 36 -7.92 -2.17 0.69
CA HIS A 36 -6.68 -1.40 0.72
C HIS A 36 -5.95 -1.45 -0.62
N GLN A 37 -5.71 -2.64 -1.19
CA GLN A 37 -5.08 -2.79 -2.50
C GLN A 37 -5.84 -2.03 -3.59
N GLY A 38 -7.18 -2.08 -3.57
CA GLY A 38 -8.03 -1.31 -4.48
C GLY A 38 -7.83 0.20 -4.34
N SER A 39 -7.74 0.71 -3.10
CA SER A 39 -7.47 2.11 -2.81
C SER A 39 -6.09 2.54 -3.30
N VAL A 40 -5.05 1.73 -3.05
CA VAL A 40 -3.68 1.97 -3.53
C VAL A 40 -3.61 1.99 -5.05
N ALA A 41 -4.28 1.04 -5.72
CA ALA A 41 -4.32 0.98 -7.19
C ALA A 41 -5.01 2.21 -7.79
N MET A 42 -6.15 2.63 -7.25
CA MET A 42 -6.88 3.81 -7.69
C MET A 42 -6.01 5.08 -7.51
N MET A 43 -5.44 5.29 -6.34
CA MET A 43 -4.58 6.45 -6.07
C MET A 43 -3.35 6.44 -6.98
N GLY A 44 -2.69 5.28 -7.17
CA GLY A 44 -1.50 5.13 -8.00
C GLY A 44 -1.77 5.47 -9.47
N VAL A 45 -2.88 4.97 -10.02
CA VAL A 45 -3.31 5.28 -11.40
C VAL A 45 -3.60 6.78 -11.55
N MET A 46 -4.37 7.37 -10.63
CA MET A 46 -4.72 8.80 -10.68
C MET A 46 -3.48 9.68 -10.56
N LEU A 47 -2.57 9.36 -9.65
CA LEU A 47 -1.32 10.09 -9.43
C LEU A 47 -0.40 9.97 -10.64
N GLY A 48 -0.24 8.76 -11.20
CA GLY A 48 0.58 8.54 -12.38
C GLY A 48 0.05 9.27 -13.61
N ILE A 49 -1.26 9.26 -13.86
CA ILE A 49 -1.90 10.02 -14.95
C ILE A 49 -1.64 11.52 -14.75
N LYS A 50 -1.80 12.02 -13.52
CA LYS A 50 -1.57 13.43 -13.22
C LYS A 50 -0.12 13.83 -13.46
N LEU A 51 0.84 13.04 -13.01
CA LEU A 51 2.27 13.27 -13.25
C LEU A 51 2.61 13.26 -14.74
N ASN A 52 2.05 12.30 -15.50
CA ASN A 52 2.25 12.24 -16.96
C ASN A 52 1.67 13.46 -17.69
N SER A 53 0.64 14.12 -17.12
CA SER A 53 0.15 15.40 -17.67
C SER A 53 1.15 16.55 -17.53
N PHE A 54 2.16 16.42 -16.70
CA PHE A 54 3.29 17.35 -16.56
C PHE A 54 4.53 16.93 -17.38
N GLY A 55 4.39 15.92 -18.25
CA GLY A 55 5.48 15.44 -19.09
C GLY A 55 6.32 14.32 -18.47
N GLU A 56 5.90 13.76 -17.34
CA GLU A 56 6.47 12.53 -16.81
C GLU A 56 6.09 11.32 -17.69
N ASP A 57 6.80 10.19 -17.55
CA ASP A 57 6.58 8.97 -18.34
C ASP A 57 6.42 7.74 -17.44
N PHE A 58 5.60 7.85 -16.41
CA PHE A 58 5.24 6.71 -15.57
C PHE A 58 4.42 5.68 -16.35
N ASP A 59 4.75 4.41 -16.19
CA ASP A 59 3.95 3.31 -16.74
C ASP A 59 2.72 3.05 -15.86
N ILE A 60 1.56 3.56 -16.31
CA ILE A 60 0.30 3.46 -15.56
C ILE A 60 -0.15 2.00 -15.41
N GLY A 61 0.08 1.17 -16.45
CA GLY A 61 -0.23 -0.26 -16.40
C GLY A 61 0.60 -0.99 -15.35
N MET A 62 1.90 -0.71 -15.30
CA MET A 62 2.80 -1.28 -14.29
C MET A 62 2.48 -0.78 -12.88
N ILE A 63 2.10 0.50 -12.70
CA ILE A 63 1.63 1.02 -11.41
C ILE A 63 0.37 0.25 -10.96
N ALA A 64 -0.61 0.06 -11.85
CA ALA A 64 -1.83 -0.68 -11.53
C ALA A 64 -1.54 -2.14 -11.13
N LEU A 65 -0.70 -2.84 -11.91
CA LEU A 65 -0.30 -4.23 -11.62
C LEU A 65 0.41 -4.35 -10.27
N LYS A 66 1.42 -3.53 -10.03
CA LYS A 66 2.19 -3.53 -8.78
C LYS A 66 1.30 -3.21 -7.58
N SER A 67 0.41 -2.23 -7.71
CA SER A 67 -0.54 -1.86 -6.65
C SER A 67 -1.52 -2.97 -6.33
N SER A 68 -1.98 -3.72 -7.34
CA SER A 68 -2.93 -4.81 -7.16
C SER A 68 -2.31 -6.06 -6.53
N LEU A 69 -1.00 -6.22 -6.60
CA LEU A 69 -0.30 -7.41 -6.12
C LEU A 69 0.55 -7.17 -4.87
N HIS A 70 0.75 -5.91 -4.42
CA HIS A 70 1.80 -5.55 -3.46
C HIS A 70 1.67 -6.23 -2.08
N ASP A 71 0.47 -6.59 -1.66
CA ASP A 71 0.17 -7.24 -0.38
C ASP A 71 -0.49 -8.63 -0.59
N ILE A 72 -0.29 -9.29 -1.76
CA ILE A 72 -0.85 -10.64 -2.02
C ILE A 72 -0.24 -11.69 -1.08
N ASP A 73 0.98 -11.47 -0.59
CA ASP A 73 1.66 -12.30 0.39
C ASP A 73 0.93 -12.37 1.73
N GLU A 74 0.07 -11.42 2.04
CA GLU A 74 -0.71 -11.43 3.27
C GLU A 74 -1.73 -12.58 3.32
N ILE A 75 -2.02 -13.24 2.20
CA ILE A 75 -2.77 -14.50 2.18
C ILE A 75 -2.07 -15.57 3.05
N GLY A 76 -0.74 -15.62 3.00
CA GLY A 76 0.03 -16.59 3.78
C GLY A 76 0.51 -16.07 5.13
N THR A 77 0.79 -14.76 5.23
CA THR A 77 1.36 -14.15 6.45
C THR A 77 0.31 -13.51 7.36
N GLY A 78 -0.85 -13.14 6.84
CA GLY A 78 -1.78 -12.23 7.48
C GLY A 78 -1.29 -10.78 7.47
N ASP A 79 -2.18 -9.82 7.80
CA ASP A 79 -1.79 -8.42 8.06
C ASP A 79 -1.07 -8.34 9.43
N ILE A 80 0.25 -8.43 9.41
CA ILE A 80 1.08 -8.39 10.63
C ILE A 80 1.40 -6.95 10.99
N PRO A 81 1.05 -6.48 12.21
CA PRO A 81 1.37 -5.13 12.66
C PRO A 81 2.86 -4.82 12.54
N ARG A 82 3.20 -3.65 11.99
CA ARG A 82 4.59 -3.22 11.78
C ARG A 82 5.51 -3.37 12.99
N PRO A 83 5.08 -3.04 14.24
CA PRO A 83 5.93 -3.25 15.41
C PRO A 83 6.33 -4.72 15.62
N THR A 84 5.45 -5.65 15.28
CA THR A 84 5.73 -7.09 15.34
C THR A 84 6.64 -7.52 14.20
N LYS A 85 6.34 -7.08 12.96
CA LYS A 85 7.09 -7.42 11.74
C LYS A 85 8.57 -7.03 11.85
N TYR A 86 8.87 -5.89 12.49
CA TYR A 86 10.22 -5.34 12.61
C TYR A 86 10.80 -5.42 14.02
N ALA A 87 10.23 -6.27 14.91
CA ALA A 87 10.70 -6.40 16.29
C ALA A 87 12.12 -6.98 16.40
N LYS A 88 12.49 -7.87 15.46
CA LYS A 88 13.83 -8.50 15.36
C LYS A 88 14.11 -8.87 13.93
N ASP A 89 15.37 -8.78 13.49
CA ASP A 89 15.80 -9.14 12.13
C ASP A 89 15.43 -10.58 11.76
N SER A 90 15.53 -11.54 12.71
CA SER A 90 15.13 -12.93 12.47
C SER A 90 13.64 -13.06 12.15
N ILE A 91 12.77 -12.33 12.86
CA ILE A 91 11.31 -12.35 12.59
C ILE A 91 11.04 -11.77 11.21
N THR A 92 11.66 -10.63 10.88
CA THR A 92 11.54 -10.01 9.55
C THR A 92 11.97 -10.97 8.45
N GLN A 93 13.09 -11.69 8.65
CA GLN A 93 13.60 -12.63 7.67
C GLN A 93 12.69 -13.85 7.50
N ASP A 94 12.20 -14.44 8.60
CA ASP A 94 11.29 -15.58 8.55
C ASP A 94 9.96 -15.22 7.88
N LEU A 95 9.41 -14.04 8.19
CA LEU A 95 8.19 -13.53 7.55
C LEU A 95 8.40 -13.25 6.05
N ASN A 96 9.54 -12.69 5.66
CA ASN A 96 9.86 -12.48 4.25
C ASN A 96 10.00 -13.81 3.48
N ASN A 97 10.56 -14.84 4.10
CA ASN A 97 10.64 -16.17 3.49
C ASN A 97 9.24 -16.78 3.32
N LEU A 98 8.41 -16.72 4.36
CA LEU A 98 7.02 -17.19 4.30
C LEU A 98 6.21 -16.44 3.23
N ALA A 99 6.37 -15.11 3.15
CA ALA A 99 5.74 -14.29 2.13
C ALA A 99 6.10 -14.78 0.70
N LYS A 100 7.41 -15.01 0.45
CA LYS A 100 7.90 -15.50 -0.83
C LYS A 100 7.33 -16.89 -1.18
N GLU A 101 7.37 -17.82 -0.25
CA GLU A 101 6.80 -19.17 -0.42
C GLU A 101 5.31 -19.09 -0.76
N SER A 102 4.54 -18.30 0.00
CA SER A 102 3.12 -18.12 -0.22
C SER A 102 2.79 -17.55 -1.60
N VAL A 103 3.52 -16.52 -2.05
CA VAL A 103 3.31 -15.90 -3.36
C VAL A 103 3.64 -16.87 -4.49
N LEU A 104 4.73 -17.63 -4.39
CA LEU A 104 5.08 -18.63 -5.37
C LEU A 104 3.99 -19.71 -5.48
N ASP A 105 3.48 -20.21 -4.36
CA ASP A 105 2.42 -21.23 -4.33
C ASP A 105 1.12 -20.69 -4.97
N ILE A 106 0.75 -19.43 -4.69
CA ILE A 106 -0.43 -18.79 -5.28
C ILE A 106 -0.26 -18.68 -6.80
N PHE A 107 0.87 -18.15 -7.26
CA PHE A 107 1.11 -17.90 -8.69
C PHE A 107 1.26 -19.20 -9.48
N ASP A 108 1.93 -20.23 -8.94
CA ASP A 108 2.01 -21.57 -9.53
C ASP A 108 0.62 -22.20 -9.68
N SER A 109 -0.24 -22.06 -8.66
CA SER A 109 -1.61 -22.58 -8.69
C SER A 109 -2.47 -21.98 -9.81
N ILE A 110 -2.13 -20.78 -10.27
CA ILE A 110 -2.81 -20.03 -11.34
C ILE A 110 -2.07 -20.19 -12.68
N GLY A 111 -0.75 -20.48 -12.65
CA GLY A 111 0.12 -20.58 -13.85
C GLY A 111 0.61 -19.20 -14.31
N ILE A 112 0.96 -18.31 -13.36
CA ILE A 112 1.45 -16.93 -13.59
C ILE A 112 2.75 -16.67 -12.83
N GLU A 113 3.66 -17.63 -12.79
CA GLU A 113 4.92 -17.57 -12.02
C GLU A 113 5.76 -16.35 -12.40
N ASP A 114 5.68 -15.88 -13.65
CA ASP A 114 6.33 -14.65 -14.12
C ASP A 114 5.86 -13.38 -13.38
N ALA A 115 4.69 -13.42 -12.70
CA ALA A 115 4.20 -12.31 -11.90
C ALA A 115 4.96 -12.15 -10.57
N TYR A 116 5.80 -13.13 -10.18
CA TYR A 116 6.60 -13.05 -8.96
C TYR A 116 7.49 -11.79 -8.93
N ASP A 117 8.18 -11.49 -10.03
CA ASP A 117 9.06 -10.31 -10.11
C ASP A 117 8.28 -8.99 -9.99
N ILE A 118 7.01 -8.97 -10.42
CA ILE A 118 6.14 -7.81 -10.27
C ILE A 118 5.83 -7.57 -8.79
N TRP A 119 5.50 -8.63 -8.06
CA TRP A 119 5.26 -8.56 -6.63
C TRP A 119 6.53 -8.22 -5.84
N ASP A 120 7.66 -8.93 -6.07
CA ASP A 120 8.92 -8.74 -5.33
C ASP A 120 9.48 -7.32 -5.51
N THR A 121 9.22 -6.72 -6.67
CA THR A 121 9.59 -5.33 -6.98
C THR A 121 8.43 -4.35 -6.86
N SER A 122 7.32 -4.71 -6.21
CA SER A 122 6.10 -3.89 -6.19
C SER A 122 6.31 -2.46 -5.69
N LYS A 123 7.18 -2.27 -4.70
CA LYS A 123 7.54 -0.95 -4.13
C LYS A 123 8.94 -0.47 -4.59
N ALA A 124 9.56 -1.14 -5.57
CA ALA A 124 10.89 -0.82 -6.09
C ALA A 124 10.86 -0.20 -7.49
N GLY A 125 11.93 0.55 -7.84
CA GLY A 125 12.03 1.27 -9.09
C GLY A 125 11.03 2.42 -9.20
N ARG A 126 11.08 3.14 -10.32
CA ARG A 126 10.34 4.40 -10.53
C ARG A 126 8.83 4.24 -10.33
N ASN A 127 8.20 3.25 -10.97
CA ASN A 127 6.78 2.98 -10.82
C ASN A 127 6.43 2.46 -9.41
N GLY A 128 7.30 1.63 -8.83
CA GLY A 128 7.09 1.08 -7.48
C GLY A 128 7.16 2.13 -6.38
N LYS A 129 7.91 3.23 -6.56
CA LYS A 129 7.91 4.34 -5.61
C LYS A 129 6.56 5.07 -5.57
N ILE A 130 5.85 5.17 -6.70
CA ILE A 130 4.46 5.64 -6.72
C ILE A 130 3.57 4.71 -5.91
N VAL A 131 3.69 3.39 -6.11
CA VAL A 131 2.93 2.41 -5.33
C VAL A 131 3.23 2.54 -3.83
N GLY A 132 4.51 2.62 -3.48
CA GLY A 132 4.92 2.81 -2.09
C GLY A 132 4.37 4.10 -1.45
N LEU A 133 4.32 5.21 -2.21
CA LEU A 133 3.70 6.45 -1.73
C LEU A 133 2.20 6.28 -1.54
N CYS A 134 1.50 5.69 -2.51
CA CYS A 134 0.05 5.48 -2.45
C CYS A 134 -0.35 4.50 -1.33
N ASP A 135 0.45 3.47 -1.05
CA ASP A 135 0.29 2.61 0.12
C ASP A 135 0.32 3.42 1.43
N GLY A 136 1.29 4.33 1.57
CA GLY A 136 1.34 5.24 2.71
C GLY A 136 0.16 6.22 2.78
N LEU A 137 -0.24 6.77 1.64
CA LEU A 137 -1.40 7.68 1.55
C LEU A 137 -2.72 6.96 1.86
N ALA A 138 -2.87 5.69 1.50
CA ALA A 138 -4.05 4.89 1.85
C ALA A 138 -4.14 4.68 3.37
N VAL A 139 -3.01 4.47 4.06
CA VAL A 139 -2.98 4.44 5.53
C VAL A 139 -3.38 5.79 6.13
N LEU A 140 -2.85 6.92 5.61
CA LEU A 140 -3.25 8.25 6.07
C LEU A 140 -4.75 8.50 5.84
N CYS A 141 -5.26 8.14 4.67
CA CYS A 141 -6.68 8.26 4.33
C CYS A 141 -7.55 7.49 5.33
N LYS A 142 -7.14 6.28 5.72
CA LYS A 142 -7.85 5.48 6.71
C LYS A 142 -7.84 6.12 8.10
N VAL A 143 -6.68 6.62 8.55
CA VAL A 143 -6.59 7.34 9.83
C VAL A 143 -7.47 8.59 9.82
N TRP A 144 -7.43 9.38 8.75
CA TRP A 144 -8.27 10.55 8.57
C TRP A 144 -9.77 10.20 8.58
N GLN A 145 -10.17 9.17 7.83
CA GLN A 145 -11.56 8.72 7.77
C GLN A 145 -12.09 8.34 9.16
N GLU A 146 -11.37 7.50 9.87
CA GLU A 146 -11.75 7.03 11.19
C GLU A 146 -11.82 8.19 12.20
N THR A 147 -10.85 9.11 12.18
CA THR A 147 -10.76 10.20 13.14
C THR A 147 -11.74 11.32 12.79
N CYS A 148 -11.65 11.87 11.57
CA CYS A 148 -12.38 13.10 11.22
C CYS A 148 -13.83 12.83 10.79
N LEU A 149 -14.13 11.67 10.15
CA LEU A 149 -15.51 11.39 9.74
C LEU A 149 -16.29 10.58 10.79
N PHE A 150 -15.62 9.70 11.53
CA PHE A 150 -16.30 8.80 12.48
C PHE A 150 -15.99 9.09 13.94
N GLY A 151 -15.12 10.06 14.25
CA GLY A 151 -14.76 10.43 15.61
C GLY A 151 -14.00 9.34 16.38
N ASN A 152 -13.38 8.39 15.69
CA ASN A 152 -12.64 7.29 16.31
C ASN A 152 -11.24 7.72 16.73
N LYS A 153 -11.10 8.09 18.00
CA LYS A 153 -9.81 8.54 18.55
C LYS A 153 -8.78 7.41 18.78
N VAL A 154 -9.20 6.14 18.69
CA VAL A 154 -8.31 4.99 18.97
C VAL A 154 -7.20 4.86 17.92
N ILE A 155 -7.48 5.23 16.65
CA ILE A 155 -6.53 5.13 15.56
C ILE A 155 -5.53 6.29 15.48
N ILE A 156 -5.75 7.38 16.21
CA ILE A 156 -4.90 8.59 16.15
C ILE A 156 -3.40 8.27 16.41
N GLY A 157 -3.12 7.27 17.24
CA GLY A 157 -1.75 6.83 17.51
C GLY A 157 -0.95 6.43 16.28
N HIS A 158 -1.61 6.11 15.17
CA HIS A 158 -0.95 5.77 13.91
C HIS A 158 -0.48 7.01 13.10
N ALA A 159 -0.99 8.22 13.39
CA ALA A 159 -0.68 9.42 12.60
C ALA A 159 0.80 9.80 12.61
N GLY A 160 1.49 9.74 13.76
CA GLY A 160 2.91 10.07 13.85
C GLY A 160 3.81 9.14 13.02
N PRO A 161 3.74 7.80 13.20
CA PRO A 161 4.50 6.86 12.37
C PRO A 161 4.19 6.98 10.87
N VAL A 162 2.95 7.35 10.49
CA VAL A 162 2.57 7.58 9.09
C VAL A 162 3.28 8.82 8.54
N GLN A 163 3.40 9.89 9.32
CA GLN A 163 4.09 11.11 8.89
C GLN A 163 5.54 10.84 8.50
N GLU A 164 6.32 10.23 9.39
CA GLU A 164 7.73 9.90 9.12
C GLU A 164 7.88 9.01 7.87
N MET A 165 6.99 8.03 7.72
CA MET A 165 6.97 7.15 6.56
C MET A 165 6.67 7.93 5.27
N LEU A 166 5.69 8.83 5.26
CA LEU A 166 5.28 9.59 4.09
C LEU A 166 6.36 10.60 3.66
N GLU A 167 7.02 11.28 4.58
CA GLU A 167 8.11 12.21 4.27
C GLU A 167 9.20 11.53 3.42
N LYS A 168 9.59 10.30 3.80
CA LYS A 168 10.53 9.51 3.01
C LYS A 168 9.97 9.13 1.65
N LYS A 169 8.72 8.64 1.59
CA LYS A 169 8.09 8.19 0.34
C LYS A 169 7.88 9.33 -0.64
N PHE A 170 7.50 10.51 -0.19
CA PHE A 170 7.44 11.72 -1.01
C PHE A 170 8.81 12.09 -1.58
N SER A 171 9.85 12.08 -0.74
CA SER A 171 11.24 12.34 -1.17
C SER A 171 11.70 11.31 -2.21
N ASP A 172 11.36 10.03 -2.04
CA ASP A 172 11.68 8.97 -2.98
C ASP A 172 11.03 9.19 -4.36
N VAL A 173 9.77 9.69 -4.40
CA VAL A 173 9.07 10.00 -5.66
C VAL A 173 9.62 11.28 -6.30
N ILE A 174 9.88 12.32 -5.51
CA ILE A 174 10.52 13.57 -5.98
C ILE A 174 11.84 13.26 -6.71
N ALA A 175 12.65 12.35 -6.17
CA ALA A 175 13.92 11.96 -6.78
C ALA A 175 13.76 11.24 -8.13
N GLU A 176 12.58 10.72 -8.44
CA GLU A 176 12.26 10.06 -9.72
C GLU A 176 11.59 11.00 -10.73
N CYS A 177 11.15 12.19 -10.32
CA CYS A 177 10.56 13.16 -11.23
C CYS A 177 11.62 13.69 -12.21
N LYS A 178 11.24 13.83 -13.48
CA LYS A 178 12.08 14.33 -14.57
C LYS A 178 11.77 15.78 -14.90
N THR A 179 10.60 16.27 -14.47
CA THR A 179 10.12 17.62 -14.73
C THR A 179 10.05 18.45 -13.46
N GLU A 180 10.21 19.76 -13.59
CA GLU A 180 10.05 20.70 -12.47
C GLU A 180 8.60 20.71 -11.97
N GLU A 181 7.63 20.68 -12.89
CA GLU A 181 6.20 20.67 -12.58
C GLU A 181 5.80 19.41 -11.80
N GLY A 182 6.33 18.24 -12.18
CA GLY A 182 6.09 16.99 -11.44
C GLY A 182 6.67 17.05 -10.04
N THR A 183 7.88 17.56 -9.90
CA THR A 183 8.55 17.77 -8.60
C THR A 183 7.74 18.71 -7.70
N VAL A 184 7.32 19.87 -8.22
CA VAL A 184 6.53 20.87 -7.46
C VAL A 184 5.19 20.28 -7.08
N PHE A 185 4.54 19.53 -7.98
CA PHE A 185 3.26 18.88 -7.68
C PHE A 185 3.39 17.86 -6.53
N ILE A 186 4.38 16.97 -6.56
CA ILE A 186 4.58 16.01 -5.47
C ILE A 186 4.92 16.72 -4.14
N ALA A 187 5.72 17.80 -4.19
CA ALA A 187 6.02 18.60 -3.00
C ALA A 187 4.75 19.27 -2.42
N SER A 188 3.82 19.72 -3.29
CA SER A 188 2.54 20.27 -2.82
C SER A 188 1.67 19.23 -2.13
N LEU A 189 1.62 18.01 -2.64
CA LEU A 189 0.90 16.90 -1.99
C LEU A 189 1.50 16.54 -0.62
N MET A 190 2.81 16.64 -0.47
CA MET A 190 3.46 16.44 0.83
C MET A 190 3.01 17.50 1.85
N VAL A 191 2.89 18.76 1.44
CA VAL A 191 2.34 19.83 2.30
C VAL A 191 0.89 19.54 2.68
N GLU A 192 0.04 19.14 1.72
CA GLU A 192 -1.36 18.80 1.99
C GLU A 192 -1.47 17.61 2.97
N ALA A 193 -0.65 16.56 2.79
CA ALA A 193 -0.62 15.42 3.70
C ALA A 193 -0.25 15.84 5.13
N ASN A 194 0.72 16.74 5.30
CA ASN A 194 1.10 17.27 6.61
C ASN A 194 -0.04 18.07 7.25
N LEU A 195 -0.76 18.90 6.50
CA LEU A 195 -1.93 19.63 7.00
C LEU A 195 -3.04 18.66 7.46
N ILE A 196 -3.28 17.57 6.75
CA ILE A 196 -4.21 16.52 7.17
C ILE A 196 -3.75 15.90 8.49
N ILE A 197 -2.47 15.56 8.63
CA ILE A 197 -1.91 14.99 9.87
C ILE A 197 -2.03 15.97 11.04
N GLU A 198 -1.77 17.25 10.81
CA GLU A 198 -1.96 18.29 11.83
C GLU A 198 -3.41 18.38 12.29
N SER A 199 -4.37 18.31 11.34
CA SER A 199 -5.80 18.30 11.67
C SER A 199 -6.20 17.09 12.54
N ILE A 200 -5.70 15.90 12.20
CA ILE A 200 -5.90 14.67 12.98
C ILE A 200 -5.35 14.83 14.40
N ASN A 201 -4.17 15.45 14.55
CA ASN A 201 -3.52 15.63 15.83
C ASN A 201 -4.21 16.71 16.70
N SER A 202 -4.86 17.70 16.10
CA SER A 202 -5.63 18.72 16.84
C SER A 202 -6.89 18.15 17.49
N ASP A 203 -7.46 17.08 16.95
CA ASP A 203 -8.60 16.36 17.53
C ASP A 203 -8.23 15.48 18.74
N LYS A 204 -6.94 15.43 19.12
CA LYS A 204 -6.48 14.76 20.36
C LYS A 204 -6.85 15.53 21.62
N ALA A 205 -7.05 16.82 21.54
CA ALA A 205 -7.38 17.70 22.67
C ALA A 205 -8.88 17.66 23.00
#